data_0643dd1919f1b8ea9dac8b5616f1abfb
#
_entry.id   0643dd1919f1b8ea9dac8b5616f1abfb
#
_cell.length_a   1.000
_cell.length_b   1.000
_cell.length_c   1.000
_cell.angle_alpha   90.00
_cell.angle_beta   90.00
_cell.angle_gamma   90.00
#
_symmetry.space_group_name_H-M   'P 1'
#
loop_
_entity.id
_entity.type
_entity.pdbx_description
1 polymer ?
#
loop_
_entity_poly.entity_id
_entity_poly.type
_entity_poly.pdbx_seq_one_letter_code
_entity_poly.pdbx_strand_id
1 'polypeptide(L)'
;MYPELLKWVTIYIIIYIVPTCNVPSANNMGNLGTKAAAFAAFSMHSRTMFHVKHFHRKAPMKKKTKPLRPRRRLVGGIFLLIALLLAGFFGYCFALSRVLRVERATVYLPDLPQSFDGMTVLFVSDLEISGLSSAGEAASLMRRLALLKPDVLILGGDYASGSLMDALNGTRDEAALSAARQRFFSALADFPAPMGKFAVAGEQDAGAAQMEKEMAAGEITLLNNAVGRVSLGGESISIAGLAPQGEGILDYSGLSRSFQKGDCVLAVAHNPAAISAVMTAEAGDSGVWCDLILSGHTHGGQMILGKHSMLTLSPQETRYPAGWSKESGVFILVSQGVGCEIVDLRLGTEAQVHLITLRRGLAL
;
A
#
# COMPACT_ATOMS: atom_id res chain seq x y z
N MET A 1 0.64 -3.19 -14.73
CA MET A 1 -0.83 -3.11 -14.64
C MET A 1 -1.34 -1.70 -14.26
N TYR A 2 -0.55 -0.64 -14.43
CA TYR A 2 -0.86 0.73 -13.98
C TYR A 2 -1.20 1.80 -15.05
N PRO A 3 -1.33 1.50 -16.38
CA PRO A 3 -1.61 2.57 -17.37
C PRO A 3 -3.03 3.14 -17.28
N GLU A 4 -3.99 2.39 -16.78
CA GLU A 4 -5.39 2.81 -16.77
C GLU A 4 -5.73 3.73 -15.60
N LEU A 5 -5.13 3.53 -14.42
CA LEU A 5 -5.35 4.41 -13.25
C LEU A 5 -4.82 5.82 -13.50
N LEU A 6 -3.64 5.93 -14.12
CA LEU A 6 -3.07 7.23 -14.51
C LEU A 6 -3.96 7.97 -15.51
N LYS A 7 -4.61 7.25 -16.44
CA LYS A 7 -5.57 7.85 -17.37
C LYS A 7 -6.78 8.45 -16.64
N TRP A 8 -7.31 7.77 -15.63
CA TRP A 8 -8.46 8.26 -14.87
C TRP A 8 -8.12 9.45 -13.98
N VAL A 9 -6.98 9.44 -13.30
CA VAL A 9 -6.51 10.59 -12.48
C VAL A 9 -6.23 11.80 -13.39
N THR A 10 -5.60 11.59 -14.54
CA THR A 10 -5.32 12.66 -15.52
C THR A 10 -6.62 13.18 -16.17
N ILE A 11 -7.56 12.30 -16.51
CA ILE A 11 -8.86 12.67 -17.08
C ILE A 11 -9.72 13.42 -16.03
N TYR A 12 -9.69 13.01 -14.75
CA TYR A 12 -10.43 13.70 -13.69
C TYR A 12 -9.86 15.10 -13.41
N ILE A 13 -8.55 15.27 -13.44
CA ILE A 13 -7.88 16.57 -13.29
C ILE A 13 -8.15 17.46 -14.51
N ILE A 14 -8.15 16.93 -15.73
CA ILE A 14 -8.35 17.71 -16.95
C ILE A 14 -9.83 18.07 -17.17
N ILE A 15 -10.77 17.20 -16.85
CA ILE A 15 -12.20 17.43 -17.09
C ILE A 15 -12.83 18.36 -16.04
N TYR A 16 -12.31 18.36 -14.79
CA TYR A 16 -12.92 19.12 -13.69
C TYR A 16 -12.13 20.36 -13.24
N ILE A 17 -10.88 20.53 -13.63
CA ILE A 17 -10.03 21.64 -13.14
C ILE A 17 -9.72 22.70 -14.20
N VAL A 18 -9.90 22.41 -15.49
CA VAL A 18 -9.67 23.38 -16.58
C VAL A 18 -11.00 23.94 -17.09
N PRO A 19 -11.33 25.21 -16.79
CA PRO A 19 -12.46 25.84 -17.46
C PRO A 19 -12.11 26.01 -18.95
N THR A 20 -13.04 25.66 -19.80
CA THR A 20 -12.99 25.79 -21.25
C THR A 20 -12.36 27.09 -21.74
N CYS A 21 -11.09 27.07 -22.06
CA CYS A 21 -10.51 28.03 -22.98
C CYS A 21 -10.74 27.53 -24.39
N ASN A 22 -11.44 28.34 -25.21
CA ASN A 22 -11.66 28.11 -26.63
C ASN A 22 -10.34 27.71 -27.32
N VAL A 23 -10.27 26.48 -27.80
CA VAL A 23 -9.23 26.03 -28.71
C VAL A 23 -9.68 26.41 -30.11
N PRO A 24 -8.95 27.26 -30.87
CA PRO A 24 -9.21 27.49 -32.26
C PRO A 24 -8.93 26.22 -33.07
N SER A 25 -9.80 25.90 -34.02
CA SER A 25 -9.70 24.75 -34.90
C SER A 25 -8.36 24.67 -35.62
N ALA A 26 -7.82 23.47 -35.63
CA ALA A 26 -6.61 23.12 -36.38
C ALA A 26 -6.84 23.16 -37.90
N ASN A 27 -6.56 24.31 -38.50
CA ASN A 27 -6.30 24.46 -39.92
C ASN A 27 -5.40 25.68 -40.09
N ASN A 28 -4.10 25.50 -39.92
CA ASN A 28 -3.01 26.22 -40.57
C ASN A 28 -1.66 25.73 -39.99
N MET A 29 -1.23 24.57 -40.42
CA MET A 29 0.19 24.20 -40.35
C MET A 29 0.77 24.50 -41.74
N GLY A 30 1.40 25.63 -41.85
CA GLY A 30 2.20 26.00 -42.99
C GLY A 30 3.19 27.08 -42.59
N ASN A 31 4.46 26.77 -42.68
CA ASN A 31 5.61 27.67 -42.68
C ASN A 31 5.94 28.49 -41.44
N LEU A 32 6.89 27.98 -40.66
CA LEU A 32 7.85 28.80 -39.90
C LEU A 32 9.17 28.04 -39.72
N GLY A 33 9.84 27.90 -40.82
CA GLY A 33 11.28 27.70 -40.84
C GLY A 33 11.95 29.06 -41.05
N THR A 34 13.10 29.22 -40.40
CA THR A 34 14.11 30.26 -40.64
C THR A 34 13.76 31.70 -40.27
N LYS A 35 14.24 32.11 -39.07
CA LYS A 35 14.87 33.43 -38.80
C LYS A 35 15.41 33.47 -37.36
N ALA A 36 16.52 32.81 -37.17
CA ALA A 36 17.45 33.10 -36.07
C ALA A 36 18.75 33.54 -36.76
N ALA A 37 18.99 34.81 -36.87
CA ALA A 37 20.29 35.49 -37.05
C ALA A 37 20.06 36.88 -37.60
N ALA A 38 20.07 37.88 -36.72
CA ALA A 38 20.51 39.25 -37.01
C ALA A 38 20.09 40.20 -35.87
N PHE A 39 20.87 40.25 -34.84
CA PHE A 39 20.97 41.43 -33.96
C PHE A 39 22.35 41.49 -33.33
N ALA A 40 23.30 41.88 -34.15
CA ALA A 40 24.55 42.44 -33.66
C ALA A 40 25.01 43.49 -34.66
N ALA A 41 25.39 44.63 -34.16
CA ALA A 41 26.00 45.74 -34.84
C ALA A 41 25.06 46.82 -35.43
N PHE A 42 24.83 47.86 -34.68
CA PHE A 42 25.14 49.20 -35.20
C PHE A 42 25.43 50.17 -34.04
N SER A 43 26.67 50.54 -33.98
CA SER A 43 27.26 51.55 -33.08
C SER A 43 27.48 52.85 -33.84
N MET A 44 27.30 53.94 -33.11
CA MET A 44 27.97 55.28 -33.26
C MET A 44 27.44 56.29 -34.26
N HIS A 45 27.38 57.45 -33.71
CA HIS A 45 27.46 58.81 -34.23
C HIS A 45 26.19 59.57 -34.57
N SER A 46 25.79 60.51 -33.75
CA SER A 46 25.96 61.94 -34.08
C SER A 46 25.47 62.87 -32.98
N ARG A 47 26.22 63.88 -32.74
CA ARG A 47 25.98 65.02 -31.83
C ARG A 47 24.87 65.96 -32.32
N THR A 48 24.32 66.65 -31.37
CA THR A 48 23.89 68.08 -31.32
C THR A 48 22.37 68.29 -31.29
N MET A 49 21.93 68.94 -30.31
CA MET A 49 21.41 70.29 -30.03
C MET A 49 20.45 70.28 -28.85
N PHE A 50 20.82 71.04 -27.85
CA PHE A 50 19.98 71.34 -26.71
C PHE A 50 18.75 72.19 -27.12
N HIS A 51 17.53 71.65 -26.83
CA HIS A 51 16.33 72.46 -26.74
C HIS A 51 15.69 72.21 -25.38
N VAL A 52 15.80 73.13 -24.48
CA VAL A 52 15.14 73.14 -23.17
C VAL A 52 13.64 73.38 -23.40
N LYS A 53 12.84 72.31 -23.30
CA LYS A 53 11.39 72.43 -23.17
C LYS A 53 11.02 72.21 -21.70
N HIS A 54 10.42 73.23 -21.11
CA HIS A 54 9.80 73.18 -19.81
C HIS A 54 8.83 72.01 -19.71
N PHE A 55 9.22 70.96 -18.97
CA PHE A 55 8.33 69.88 -18.63
C PHE A 55 7.47 70.30 -17.42
N HIS A 56 6.22 70.64 -17.66
CA HIS A 56 5.21 70.64 -16.62
C HIS A 56 5.10 69.21 -16.04
N ARG A 57 5.55 69.00 -14.81
CA ARG A 57 5.33 67.83 -14.02
C ARG A 57 3.82 67.64 -13.85
N LYS A 58 3.20 66.82 -14.71
CA LYS A 58 1.87 66.27 -14.41
C LYS A 58 2.01 65.34 -13.21
N ALA A 59 1.28 65.63 -12.14
CA ALA A 59 1.19 64.81 -10.96
C ALA A 59 0.86 63.33 -11.37
N PRO A 60 1.45 62.33 -10.71
CA PRO A 60 1.16 60.95 -11.06
C PRO A 60 -0.33 60.66 -10.84
N MET A 61 -1.04 60.38 -11.93
CA MET A 61 -2.41 59.91 -11.84
C MET A 61 -2.42 58.61 -11.03
N LYS A 62 -2.98 58.65 -9.81
CA LYS A 62 -3.29 57.45 -9.05
C LYS A 62 -4.14 56.58 -9.95
N LYS A 63 -3.57 55.42 -10.43
CA LYS A 63 -4.33 54.39 -11.10
C LYS A 63 -5.41 53.94 -10.14
N LYS A 64 -6.65 54.37 -10.36
CA LYS A 64 -7.82 53.81 -9.67
C LYS A 64 -7.86 52.34 -10.03
N THR A 65 -7.48 51.46 -9.11
CA THR A 65 -7.72 50.03 -9.24
C THR A 65 -9.22 49.83 -9.34
N LYS A 66 -9.68 49.44 -10.53
CA LYS A 66 -11.11 49.13 -10.75
C LYS A 66 -11.47 48.01 -9.75
N PRO A 67 -12.49 48.18 -8.90
CA PRO A 67 -12.94 47.14 -8.01
C PRO A 67 -13.33 45.93 -8.87
N LEU A 68 -12.83 44.75 -8.52
CA LEU A 68 -13.21 43.50 -9.17
C LEU A 68 -14.74 43.38 -9.16
N ARG A 69 -15.34 43.17 -10.33
CA ARG A 69 -16.80 43.04 -10.47
C ARG A 69 -17.33 42.02 -9.43
N PRO A 70 -18.46 42.27 -8.75
CA PRO A 70 -18.95 41.43 -7.65
C PRO A 70 -19.06 39.96 -8.01
N ARG A 71 -19.40 39.63 -9.26
CA ARG A 71 -19.39 38.22 -9.78
C ARG A 71 -18.02 37.55 -9.69
N ARG A 72 -16.92 38.25 -9.97
CA ARG A 72 -15.56 37.66 -9.87
C ARG A 72 -15.16 37.38 -8.42
N ARG A 73 -15.58 38.18 -7.48
CA ARG A 73 -15.35 37.95 -6.04
C ARG A 73 -16.15 36.78 -5.54
N LEU A 74 -17.40 36.63 -5.97
CA LEU A 74 -18.25 35.46 -5.62
C LEU A 74 -17.67 34.16 -6.19
N VAL A 75 -17.28 34.12 -7.46
CA VAL A 75 -16.65 32.97 -8.09
C VAL A 75 -15.34 32.61 -7.39
N GLY A 76 -14.48 33.59 -7.08
CA GLY A 76 -13.25 33.35 -6.31
C GLY A 76 -13.51 32.80 -4.92
N GLY A 77 -14.55 33.29 -4.23
CA GLY A 77 -14.99 32.75 -2.93
C GLY A 77 -15.47 31.31 -2.99
N ILE A 78 -16.22 30.95 -4.03
CA ILE A 78 -16.68 29.57 -4.25
C ILE A 78 -15.49 28.64 -4.51
N PHE A 79 -14.54 29.03 -5.37
CA PHE A 79 -13.32 28.25 -5.61
C PHE A 79 -12.50 28.05 -4.33
N LEU A 80 -12.33 29.11 -3.52
CA LEU A 80 -11.63 29.02 -2.24
C LEU A 80 -12.35 28.06 -1.29
N LEU A 81 -13.68 28.13 -1.20
CA LEU A 81 -14.47 27.22 -0.36
C LEU A 81 -14.30 25.77 -0.80
N ILE A 82 -14.40 25.49 -2.11
CA ILE A 82 -14.19 24.15 -2.66
C ILE A 82 -12.77 23.66 -2.34
N ALA A 83 -11.75 24.49 -2.53
CA ALA A 83 -10.37 24.14 -2.22
C ALA A 83 -10.17 23.79 -0.74
N LEU A 84 -10.79 24.58 0.18
CA LEU A 84 -10.76 24.31 1.61
C LEU A 84 -11.49 23.01 1.98
N LEU A 85 -12.64 22.73 1.36
CA LEU A 85 -13.37 21.47 1.57
C LEU A 85 -12.56 20.26 1.08
N LEU A 86 -11.93 20.36 -0.10
CA LEU A 86 -11.06 19.31 -0.62
C LEU A 86 -9.83 19.11 0.29
N ALA A 87 -9.17 20.18 0.70
CA ALA A 87 -8.04 20.10 1.62
C ALA A 87 -8.44 19.46 2.96
N GLY A 88 -9.61 19.81 3.51
CA GLY A 88 -10.16 19.19 4.71
C GLY A 88 -10.48 17.70 4.50
N PHE A 89 -11.06 17.34 3.36
CA PHE A 89 -11.35 15.95 3.02
C PHE A 89 -10.07 15.10 2.89
N PHE A 90 -9.08 15.56 2.13
CA PHE A 90 -7.81 14.84 2.00
C PHE A 90 -7.03 14.80 3.32
N GLY A 91 -7.06 15.88 4.11
CA GLY A 91 -6.49 15.90 5.45
C GLY A 91 -7.14 14.88 6.38
N TYR A 92 -8.46 14.70 6.31
CA TYR A 92 -9.20 13.68 7.03
C TYR A 92 -8.80 12.27 6.59
N CYS A 93 -8.77 11.98 5.27
CA CYS A 93 -8.34 10.69 4.73
C CYS A 93 -6.89 10.35 5.13
N PHE A 94 -6.00 11.34 5.13
CA PHE A 94 -4.63 11.19 5.61
C PHE A 94 -4.58 10.88 7.12
N ALA A 95 -5.36 11.57 7.93
CA ALA A 95 -5.43 11.29 9.35
C ALA A 95 -5.93 9.86 9.64
N LEU A 96 -6.91 9.38 8.87
CA LEU A 96 -7.40 7.99 8.98
C LEU A 96 -6.32 6.96 8.65
N SER A 97 -5.46 7.22 7.65
CA SER A 97 -4.38 6.28 7.30
C SER A 97 -3.31 6.13 8.40
N ARG A 98 -3.27 7.07 9.37
CA ARG A 98 -2.32 7.06 10.50
C ARG A 98 -2.88 6.43 11.77
N VAL A 99 -4.16 6.06 11.78
CA VAL A 99 -4.81 5.42 12.93
C VAL A 99 -4.74 3.92 12.76
N LEU A 100 -3.85 3.28 13.53
CA LEU A 100 -3.73 1.83 13.54
C LEU A 100 -4.69 1.21 14.56
N ARG A 101 -5.42 0.20 14.11
CA ARG A 101 -6.26 -0.66 14.94
C ARG A 101 -5.58 -2.01 15.19
N VAL A 102 -5.50 -2.42 16.45
CA VAL A 102 -5.13 -3.79 16.83
C VAL A 102 -6.41 -4.59 16.98
N GLU A 103 -6.73 -5.42 15.99
CA GLU A 103 -7.85 -6.33 16.03
C GLU A 103 -7.50 -7.57 16.86
N ARG A 104 -8.34 -7.91 17.82
CA ARG A 104 -8.19 -9.09 18.66
C ARG A 104 -9.27 -10.10 18.30
N ALA A 105 -8.85 -11.31 17.95
CA ALA A 105 -9.77 -12.39 17.63
C ALA A 105 -9.38 -13.66 18.38
N THR A 106 -10.36 -14.50 18.66
CA THR A 106 -10.15 -15.87 19.17
C THR A 106 -10.67 -16.84 18.12
N VAL A 107 -9.82 -17.77 17.69
CA VAL A 107 -10.14 -18.77 16.71
C VAL A 107 -10.07 -20.14 17.37
N TYR A 108 -11.14 -20.92 17.21
CA TYR A 108 -11.24 -22.27 17.74
C TYR A 108 -10.92 -23.30 16.66
N LEU A 109 -9.80 -23.99 16.82
CA LEU A 109 -9.29 -24.97 15.88
C LEU A 109 -9.44 -26.37 16.49
N PRO A 110 -10.18 -27.30 15.86
CA PRO A 110 -10.38 -28.66 16.38
C PRO A 110 -9.06 -29.42 16.53
N ASP A 111 -8.17 -29.23 15.55
CA ASP A 111 -6.93 -29.99 15.42
C ASP A 111 -5.75 -29.31 16.17
N LEU A 112 -6.00 -28.21 16.90
CA LEU A 112 -4.97 -27.54 17.72
C LEU A 112 -4.51 -28.46 18.85
N PRO A 113 -3.20 -28.79 18.95
CA PRO A 113 -2.68 -29.58 20.04
C PRO A 113 -2.85 -28.85 21.38
N GLN A 114 -2.97 -29.60 22.48
CA GLN A 114 -3.31 -29.07 23.80
C GLN A 114 -2.27 -28.06 24.31
N SER A 115 -0.98 -28.27 24.03
CA SER A 115 0.10 -27.38 24.45
C SER A 115 0.00 -25.97 23.82
N PHE A 116 -0.73 -25.84 22.73
CA PHE A 116 -0.93 -24.55 22.00
C PHE A 116 -2.24 -23.84 22.38
N ASP A 117 -3.05 -24.40 23.28
CA ASP A 117 -4.29 -23.75 23.70
C ASP A 117 -3.99 -22.44 24.41
N GLY A 118 -4.43 -21.31 23.82
CA GLY A 118 -4.16 -19.97 24.28
C GLY A 118 -2.96 -19.28 23.61
N MET A 119 -2.26 -19.97 22.69
CA MET A 119 -1.17 -19.34 21.91
C MET A 119 -1.65 -18.13 21.14
N THR A 120 -0.81 -17.09 21.12
CA THR A 120 -1.09 -15.83 20.45
C THR A 120 -0.22 -15.64 19.21
N VAL A 121 -0.86 -15.32 18.09
CA VAL A 121 -0.22 -15.01 16.81
C VAL A 121 -0.45 -13.53 16.50
N LEU A 122 0.61 -12.77 16.28
CA LEU A 122 0.52 -11.43 15.73
C LEU A 122 0.72 -11.50 14.21
N PHE A 123 -0.32 -11.13 13.46
CA PHE A 123 -0.27 -11.03 12.00
C PHE A 123 -0.19 -9.57 11.57
N VAL A 124 0.83 -9.25 10.77
CA VAL A 124 1.11 -7.91 10.23
C VAL A 124 1.37 -8.04 8.73
N SER A 125 0.67 -7.28 7.91
CA SER A 125 0.76 -7.34 6.45
C SER A 125 0.77 -5.93 5.85
N ASP A 126 1.27 -5.80 4.63
CA ASP A 126 1.16 -4.59 3.81
C ASP A 126 1.71 -3.35 4.53
N LEU A 127 2.98 -3.38 4.89
CA LEU A 127 3.64 -2.25 5.56
C LEU A 127 3.88 -1.08 4.61
N GLU A 128 4.09 -1.35 3.32
CA GLU A 128 4.21 -0.35 2.27
C GLU A 128 5.20 0.77 2.63
N ILE A 129 6.42 0.40 3.04
CA ILE A 129 7.44 1.36 3.48
C ILE A 129 7.89 2.20 2.29
N SER A 130 7.22 3.34 2.08
CA SER A 130 7.49 4.26 0.97
C SER A 130 6.96 5.67 1.27
N GLY A 131 7.37 6.66 0.49
CA GLY A 131 6.85 8.02 0.60
C GLY A 131 6.96 8.59 2.01
N LEU A 132 5.81 8.87 2.64
CA LEU A 132 5.72 9.42 4.00
C LEU A 132 5.96 8.36 5.09
N SER A 133 5.83 7.07 4.77
CA SER A 133 6.12 5.97 5.69
C SER A 133 7.60 5.63 5.59
N SER A 134 8.33 5.68 6.72
CA SER A 134 9.74 5.34 6.77
C SER A 134 9.97 3.98 7.46
N ALA A 135 11.09 3.33 7.13
CA ALA A 135 11.51 2.12 7.84
C ALA A 135 11.63 2.35 9.35
N GLY A 136 12.00 3.57 9.78
CA GLY A 136 12.06 3.97 11.18
C GLY A 136 10.69 4.05 11.84
N GLU A 137 9.65 4.51 11.12
CA GLU A 137 8.26 4.54 11.61
C GLU A 137 7.72 3.11 11.74
N ALA A 138 7.94 2.25 10.73
CA ALA A 138 7.57 0.84 10.78
C ALA A 138 8.27 0.11 11.95
N ALA A 139 9.57 0.32 12.16
CA ALA A 139 10.29 -0.23 13.30
C ALA A 139 9.74 0.30 14.65
N SER A 140 9.35 1.58 14.72
CA SER A 140 8.72 2.16 15.91
C SER A 140 7.35 1.57 16.19
N LEU A 141 6.57 1.29 15.12
CA LEU A 141 5.32 0.57 15.23
C LEU A 141 5.53 -0.83 15.81
N MET A 142 6.49 -1.61 15.28
CA MET A 142 6.77 -2.96 15.77
C MET A 142 7.21 -2.94 17.24
N ARG A 143 8.02 -1.96 17.68
CA ARG A 143 8.35 -1.81 19.12
C ARG A 143 7.12 -1.61 20.01
N ARG A 144 6.08 -0.90 19.53
CA ARG A 144 4.81 -0.76 20.25
C ARG A 144 4.02 -2.06 20.25
N LEU A 145 4.00 -2.77 19.12
CA LEU A 145 3.33 -4.07 19.00
C LEU A 145 4.00 -5.16 19.84
N ALA A 146 5.30 -5.05 20.10
CA ALA A 146 6.04 -5.94 21.00
C ALA A 146 5.47 -5.95 22.43
N LEU A 147 4.81 -4.88 22.85
CA LEU A 147 4.12 -4.81 24.15
C LEU A 147 2.92 -5.77 24.26
N LEU A 148 2.42 -6.27 23.13
CA LEU A 148 1.36 -7.29 23.08
C LEU A 148 1.89 -8.68 23.46
N LYS A 149 3.22 -8.88 23.43
CA LYS A 149 3.93 -10.13 23.78
C LYS A 149 3.36 -11.34 23.03
N PRO A 150 3.27 -11.32 21.70
CA PRO A 150 2.79 -12.47 20.97
C PRO A 150 3.77 -13.64 21.07
N ASP A 151 3.25 -14.86 21.00
CA ASP A 151 4.08 -16.06 20.98
C ASP A 151 4.74 -16.27 19.61
N VAL A 152 4.03 -15.93 18.54
CA VAL A 152 4.48 -16.03 17.14
C VAL A 152 4.24 -14.70 16.44
N LEU A 153 5.18 -14.28 15.59
CA LEU A 153 5.02 -13.19 14.63
C LEU A 153 4.91 -13.77 13.22
N ILE A 154 3.86 -13.40 12.49
CA ILE A 154 3.69 -13.71 11.07
C ILE A 154 3.61 -12.40 10.28
N LEU A 155 4.50 -12.24 9.30
CA LEU A 155 4.55 -11.11 8.39
C LEU A 155 3.97 -11.51 7.03
N GLY A 156 2.95 -10.79 6.57
CA GLY A 156 2.09 -11.17 5.46
C GLY A 156 2.50 -10.66 4.08
N GLY A 157 3.69 -10.05 3.91
CA GLY A 157 4.16 -9.54 2.60
C GLY A 157 3.94 -8.04 2.41
N ASP A 158 4.42 -7.54 1.26
CA ASP A 158 4.41 -6.15 0.81
C ASP A 158 5.02 -5.20 1.86
N TYR A 159 6.34 -5.42 2.11
CA TYR A 159 7.07 -4.68 3.13
C TYR A 159 7.47 -3.29 2.68
N ALA A 160 7.86 -3.13 1.40
CA ALA A 160 8.25 -1.85 0.83
C ALA A 160 7.78 -1.71 -0.62
N SER A 161 7.22 -0.56 -0.93
CA SER A 161 6.71 -0.21 -2.26
C SER A 161 7.31 1.09 -2.78
N GLY A 162 7.14 1.34 -4.07
CA GLY A 162 7.56 2.59 -4.70
C GLY A 162 6.71 3.77 -4.22
N SER A 163 7.30 4.96 -4.21
CA SER A 163 6.59 6.20 -3.91
C SER A 163 5.64 6.60 -5.04
N LEU A 164 4.70 7.53 -4.76
CA LEU A 164 3.87 8.16 -5.80
C LEU A 164 4.71 8.76 -6.94
N MET A 165 5.89 9.33 -6.63
CA MET A 165 6.78 9.89 -7.65
C MET A 165 7.40 8.81 -8.53
N ASP A 166 7.71 7.65 -7.95
CA ASP A 166 8.20 6.49 -8.72
C ASP A 166 7.10 5.98 -9.66
N ALA A 167 5.87 5.88 -9.16
CA ALA A 167 4.72 5.49 -9.96
C ALA A 167 4.44 6.48 -11.11
N LEU A 168 4.55 7.79 -10.88
CA LEU A 168 4.37 8.83 -11.90
C LEU A 168 5.49 8.82 -12.94
N ASN A 169 6.71 8.55 -12.54
CA ASN A 169 7.89 8.52 -13.41
C ASN A 169 8.11 7.15 -14.10
N GLY A 170 7.35 6.11 -13.70
CA GLY A 170 7.58 4.74 -14.15
C GLY A 170 8.93 4.18 -13.70
N THR A 171 9.46 4.66 -12.57
CA THR A 171 10.73 4.23 -11.97
C THR A 171 10.48 3.40 -10.72
N ARG A 172 11.47 2.59 -10.35
CA ARG A 172 11.48 1.83 -9.10
C ARG A 172 12.92 1.73 -8.63
N ASP A 173 13.21 2.34 -7.49
CA ASP A 173 14.56 2.29 -6.88
C ASP A 173 14.68 1.06 -5.97
N GLU A 174 15.02 -0.08 -6.55
CA GLU A 174 15.19 -1.35 -5.80
C GLU A 174 16.27 -1.26 -4.72
N ALA A 175 17.32 -0.44 -4.90
CA ALA A 175 18.34 -0.29 -3.89
C ALA A 175 17.80 0.45 -2.65
N ALA A 176 16.99 1.49 -2.85
CA ALA A 176 16.35 2.19 -1.75
C ALA A 176 15.32 1.30 -1.04
N LEU A 177 14.53 0.52 -1.79
CA LEU A 177 13.55 -0.41 -1.23
C LEU A 177 14.23 -1.53 -0.43
N SER A 178 15.31 -2.13 -0.97
CA SER A 178 16.12 -3.12 -0.26
C SER A 178 16.70 -2.55 1.04
N ALA A 179 17.26 -1.34 1.01
CA ALA A 179 17.76 -0.68 2.21
C ALA A 179 16.66 -0.42 3.26
N ALA A 180 15.45 -0.08 2.81
CA ALA A 180 14.31 0.13 3.70
C ALA A 180 13.86 -1.17 4.36
N ARG A 181 13.74 -2.27 3.60
CA ARG A 181 13.42 -3.61 4.10
C ARG A 181 14.48 -4.11 5.08
N GLN A 182 15.76 -3.98 4.75
CA GLN A 182 16.86 -4.39 5.65
C GLN A 182 16.82 -3.65 6.98
N ARG A 183 16.57 -2.33 6.98
CA ARG A 183 16.41 -1.54 8.21
C ARG A 183 15.23 -2.03 9.04
N PHE A 184 14.11 -2.30 8.39
CA PHE A 184 12.92 -2.79 9.05
C PHE A 184 13.16 -4.16 9.67
N PHE A 185 13.63 -5.14 8.91
CA PHE A 185 13.88 -6.50 9.39
C PHE A 185 14.93 -6.54 10.49
N SER A 186 16.03 -5.80 10.36
CA SER A 186 17.05 -5.70 11.42
C SER A 186 16.49 -5.19 12.75
N ALA A 187 15.49 -4.29 12.70
CA ALA A 187 14.84 -3.79 13.90
C ALA A 187 13.93 -4.82 14.59
N LEU A 188 13.68 -5.97 13.95
CA LEU A 188 12.91 -7.07 14.52
C LEU A 188 13.76 -8.14 15.19
N ALA A 189 15.09 -7.99 15.23
CA ALA A 189 15.97 -8.96 15.91
C ALA A 189 15.50 -9.25 17.33
N ASP A 190 15.27 -8.21 18.13
CA ASP A 190 14.83 -8.30 19.52
C ASP A 190 13.29 -8.32 19.68
N PHE A 191 12.52 -8.54 18.61
CA PHE A 191 11.07 -8.61 18.73
C PHE A 191 10.65 -9.87 19.49
N PRO A 192 9.84 -9.74 20.60
CA PRO A 192 9.48 -10.86 21.46
C PRO A 192 8.43 -11.75 20.81
N ALA A 193 8.89 -12.75 20.08
CA ALA A 193 8.08 -13.84 19.53
C ALA A 193 8.83 -15.16 19.82
N PRO A 194 8.73 -15.71 21.03
CA PRO A 194 9.58 -16.82 21.50
C PRO A 194 9.38 -18.11 20.70
N MET A 195 8.26 -18.26 20.03
CA MET A 195 7.98 -19.43 19.19
C MET A 195 8.32 -19.25 17.72
N GLY A 196 8.85 -18.06 17.33
CA GLY A 196 9.39 -17.80 16.01
C GLY A 196 8.78 -16.60 15.30
N LYS A 197 9.52 -16.15 14.29
CA LYS A 197 9.16 -15.07 13.38
C LYS A 197 9.14 -15.63 11.96
N PHE A 198 7.99 -15.60 11.31
CA PHE A 198 7.77 -16.15 9.98
C PHE A 198 7.28 -15.07 9.03
N ALA A 199 7.58 -15.22 7.75
CA ALA A 199 7.19 -14.26 6.73
C ALA A 199 6.85 -14.95 5.41
N VAL A 200 5.96 -14.35 4.64
CA VAL A 200 5.79 -14.60 3.20
C VAL A 200 6.16 -13.33 2.44
N ALA A 201 6.49 -13.46 1.16
CA ALA A 201 6.64 -12.31 0.28
C ALA A 201 5.30 -11.93 -0.35
N GLY A 202 5.13 -10.65 -0.68
CA GLY A 202 4.06 -10.14 -1.53
C GLY A 202 4.55 -9.79 -2.93
N GLU A 203 3.66 -9.29 -3.78
CA GLU A 203 3.94 -8.96 -5.17
C GLU A 203 4.86 -7.73 -5.32
N GLN A 204 4.94 -6.90 -4.29
CA GLN A 204 5.83 -5.72 -4.26
C GLN A 204 7.23 -6.04 -3.74
N ASP A 205 7.44 -7.23 -3.18
CA ASP A 205 8.70 -7.60 -2.58
C ASP A 205 9.72 -8.10 -3.62
N ALA A 206 10.98 -8.22 -3.20
CA ALA A 206 12.03 -8.80 -4.02
C ALA A 206 11.88 -10.32 -4.09
N GLY A 207 12.57 -10.96 -5.05
CA GLY A 207 12.59 -12.40 -5.16
C GLY A 207 13.13 -13.09 -3.91
N ALA A 208 12.72 -14.34 -3.67
CA ALA A 208 12.94 -15.09 -2.44
C ALA A 208 14.39 -15.06 -1.92
N ALA A 209 15.37 -15.28 -2.79
CA ALA A 209 16.79 -15.29 -2.40
C ALA A 209 17.30 -13.93 -1.85
N GLN A 210 16.74 -12.82 -2.34
CA GLN A 210 17.07 -11.49 -1.82
C GLN A 210 16.34 -11.25 -0.49
N MET A 211 15.07 -11.64 -0.40
CA MET A 211 14.28 -11.51 0.82
C MET A 211 14.88 -12.30 1.98
N GLU A 212 15.34 -13.54 1.75
CA GLU A 212 16.03 -14.34 2.77
C GLU A 212 17.25 -13.61 3.35
N LYS A 213 18.06 -12.98 2.48
CA LYS A 213 19.24 -12.21 2.92
C LYS A 213 18.84 -10.98 3.74
N GLU A 214 17.79 -10.29 3.33
CA GLU A 214 17.29 -9.09 4.00
C GLU A 214 16.67 -9.42 5.37
N MET A 215 16.02 -10.56 5.49
CA MET A 215 15.35 -11.04 6.72
C MET A 215 16.31 -11.67 7.74
N ALA A 216 17.47 -12.11 7.30
CA ALA A 216 18.44 -12.85 8.15
C ALA A 216 18.81 -12.08 9.43
N ALA A 217 19.04 -10.77 9.35
CA ALA A 217 19.37 -9.93 10.50
C ALA A 217 18.24 -9.79 11.54
N GLY A 218 17.01 -10.04 11.13
CA GLY A 218 15.82 -10.05 11.99
C GLY A 218 15.50 -11.42 12.56
N GLU A 219 16.27 -12.45 12.19
CA GLU A 219 15.98 -13.86 12.52
C GLU A 219 14.58 -14.29 12.08
N ILE A 220 14.17 -13.84 10.88
CA ILE A 220 12.85 -14.09 10.31
C ILE A 220 13.00 -15.22 9.28
N THR A 221 12.16 -16.23 9.38
CA THR A 221 12.11 -17.34 8.43
C THR A 221 11.16 -16.99 7.30
N LEU A 222 11.71 -16.81 6.07
CA LEU A 222 10.89 -16.68 4.86
C LEU A 222 10.30 -18.04 4.49
N LEU A 223 8.99 -18.08 4.29
CA LEU A 223 8.25 -19.22 3.84
C LEU A 223 7.79 -19.01 2.39
N ASN A 224 8.54 -19.55 1.43
CA ASN A 224 8.27 -19.44 0.00
C ASN A 224 7.96 -20.83 -0.55
N ASN A 225 6.70 -21.23 -0.57
CA ASN A 225 6.23 -22.60 -0.76
C ASN A 225 6.92 -23.58 0.22
N ALA A 226 6.98 -23.15 1.48
CA ALA A 226 7.72 -23.84 2.52
C ALA A 226 6.91 -23.89 3.83
N VAL A 227 7.33 -24.80 4.71
CA VAL A 227 6.69 -25.03 6.01
C VAL A 227 7.63 -24.67 7.14
N GLY A 228 7.19 -23.74 7.99
CA GLY A 228 7.77 -23.50 9.31
C GLY A 228 7.06 -24.36 10.35
N ARG A 229 7.81 -24.92 11.31
CA ARG A 229 7.25 -25.68 12.42
C ARG A 229 7.46 -24.95 13.74
N VAL A 230 6.42 -24.92 14.54
CA VAL A 230 6.46 -24.42 15.92
C VAL A 230 6.23 -25.61 16.83
N SER A 231 7.15 -25.84 17.77
CA SER A 231 7.10 -27.00 18.68
C SER A 231 7.01 -26.54 20.12
N LEU A 232 6.12 -27.16 20.90
CA LEU A 232 5.92 -26.89 22.31
C LEU A 232 5.45 -28.18 23.03
N GLY A 233 6.11 -28.55 24.11
CA GLY A 233 5.69 -29.70 24.91
C GLY A 233 5.70 -31.05 24.21
N GLY A 234 6.49 -31.20 23.14
CA GLY A 234 6.53 -32.42 22.32
C GLY A 234 5.47 -32.47 21.22
N GLU A 235 4.57 -31.50 21.17
CA GLU A 235 3.59 -31.31 20.10
C GLU A 235 4.08 -30.25 19.11
N SER A 236 3.47 -30.16 17.91
CA SER A 236 3.83 -29.16 16.92
C SER A 236 2.62 -28.70 16.10
N ILE A 237 2.68 -27.45 15.66
CA ILE A 237 1.82 -26.89 14.63
C ILE A 237 2.68 -26.43 13.43
N SER A 238 2.06 -26.32 12.27
CA SER A 238 2.73 -25.92 11.04
C SER A 238 2.25 -24.57 10.55
N ILE A 239 3.18 -23.76 10.03
CA ILE A 239 2.89 -22.52 9.31
C ILE A 239 3.34 -22.76 7.86
N ALA A 240 2.39 -22.81 6.94
CA ALA A 240 2.65 -23.07 5.53
C ALA A 240 2.61 -21.74 4.76
N GLY A 241 3.76 -21.25 4.32
CA GLY A 241 3.85 -20.00 3.55
C GLY A 241 3.83 -20.30 2.04
N LEU A 242 3.00 -19.55 1.32
CA LEU A 242 2.83 -19.65 -0.12
C LEU A 242 3.59 -18.52 -0.81
N ALA A 243 4.23 -18.84 -1.93
CA ALA A 243 4.90 -17.86 -2.77
C ALA A 243 3.89 -16.87 -3.38
N PRO A 244 4.28 -15.61 -3.66
CA PRO A 244 3.42 -14.66 -4.34
C PRO A 244 3.07 -15.15 -5.76
N GLN A 245 1.91 -14.73 -6.26
CA GLN A 245 1.49 -15.04 -7.63
C GLN A 245 2.48 -14.41 -8.63
N GLY A 246 3.02 -15.25 -9.53
CA GLY A 246 4.00 -14.81 -10.53
C GLY A 246 5.42 -15.30 -10.30
N GLU A 247 5.80 -15.74 -9.11
CA GLU A 247 7.06 -16.41 -8.81
C GLU A 247 6.93 -17.95 -8.90
N GLY A 248 6.69 -18.47 -10.10
CA GLY A 248 6.63 -19.90 -10.35
C GLY A 248 5.22 -20.51 -10.41
N ILE A 249 5.14 -21.82 -10.59
CA ILE A 249 3.89 -22.56 -10.55
C ILE A 249 3.44 -22.61 -9.09
N LEU A 250 2.26 -22.12 -8.81
CA LEU A 250 1.59 -22.28 -7.52
C LEU A 250 1.25 -23.74 -7.31
N ASP A 251 2.24 -24.57 -7.02
CA ASP A 251 2.03 -25.99 -6.72
C ASP A 251 1.65 -26.16 -5.25
N TYR A 252 0.44 -25.77 -4.93
CA TYR A 252 -0.14 -26.04 -3.62
C TYR A 252 -0.28 -27.53 -3.34
N SER A 253 -0.34 -28.36 -4.38
CA SER A 253 -0.53 -29.81 -4.24
C SER A 253 0.70 -30.50 -3.65
N GLY A 254 1.91 -30.05 -3.98
CA GLY A 254 3.13 -30.53 -3.35
C GLY A 254 3.19 -30.19 -1.86
N LEU A 255 2.81 -28.97 -1.51
CA LEU A 255 2.79 -28.50 -0.13
C LEU A 255 1.66 -29.16 0.68
N SER A 256 0.43 -29.15 0.17
CA SER A 256 -0.74 -29.66 0.88
C SER A 256 -0.63 -31.18 1.17
N ARG A 257 -0.09 -31.94 0.25
CA ARG A 257 0.11 -33.42 0.41
C ARG A 257 1.18 -33.78 1.45
N SER A 258 1.99 -32.79 1.90
CA SER A 258 2.92 -33.04 3.00
C SER A 258 2.24 -33.10 4.37
N PHE A 259 0.95 -32.72 4.45
CA PHE A 259 0.13 -32.78 5.64
C PHE A 259 -0.85 -33.91 5.63
N GLN A 260 -1.30 -34.29 6.85
CA GLN A 260 -2.36 -35.30 7.06
C GLN A 260 -3.57 -34.58 7.67
N LYS A 261 -4.73 -35.21 7.53
CA LYS A 261 -5.93 -34.74 8.22
C LYS A 261 -5.70 -34.81 9.74
N GLY A 262 -5.99 -33.69 10.40
CA GLY A 262 -5.75 -33.53 11.83
C GLY A 262 -4.41 -32.87 12.18
N ASP A 263 -3.55 -32.62 11.20
CA ASP A 263 -2.43 -31.67 11.41
C ASP A 263 -2.99 -30.26 11.57
N CYS A 264 -2.52 -29.54 12.60
CA CYS A 264 -2.88 -28.14 12.74
C CYS A 264 -1.99 -27.26 11.86
N VAL A 265 -2.58 -26.64 10.84
CA VAL A 265 -1.85 -25.87 9.83
C VAL A 265 -2.43 -24.48 9.66
N LEU A 266 -1.58 -23.47 9.82
CA LEU A 266 -1.85 -22.08 9.48
C LEU A 266 -1.24 -21.79 8.09
N ALA A 267 -2.06 -21.63 7.07
CA ALA A 267 -1.61 -21.24 5.74
C ALA A 267 -1.51 -19.71 5.63
N VAL A 268 -0.44 -19.23 5.02
CA VAL A 268 -0.20 -17.80 4.81
C VAL A 268 0.03 -17.55 3.34
N ALA A 269 -0.85 -16.78 2.72
CA ALA A 269 -0.76 -16.35 1.32
C ALA A 269 -0.95 -14.85 1.26
N HIS A 270 0.01 -14.12 0.71
CA HIS A 270 -0.14 -12.66 0.65
C HIS A 270 -1.43 -12.26 -0.07
N ASN A 271 -1.64 -12.74 -1.29
CA ASN A 271 -2.80 -12.41 -2.11
C ASN A 271 -3.97 -13.37 -1.86
N PRO A 272 -5.17 -12.89 -1.49
CA PRO A 272 -6.34 -13.72 -1.25
C PRO A 272 -6.89 -14.42 -2.51
N ALA A 273 -6.44 -14.05 -3.71
CA ALA A 273 -6.76 -14.80 -4.93
C ALA A 273 -6.27 -16.26 -4.86
N ALA A 274 -5.26 -16.55 -4.03
CA ALA A 274 -4.76 -17.88 -3.76
C ALA A 274 -5.75 -18.75 -2.95
N ILE A 275 -6.64 -18.16 -2.17
CA ILE A 275 -7.52 -18.87 -1.21
C ILE A 275 -8.32 -19.99 -1.89
N SER A 276 -8.90 -19.72 -3.06
CA SER A 276 -9.68 -20.73 -3.78
C SER A 276 -8.85 -21.98 -4.14
N ALA A 277 -7.59 -21.78 -4.54
CA ALA A 277 -6.67 -22.87 -4.86
C ALA A 277 -6.21 -23.63 -3.58
N VAL A 278 -5.96 -22.88 -2.50
CA VAL A 278 -5.65 -23.45 -1.17
C VAL A 278 -6.80 -24.35 -0.70
N MET A 279 -8.04 -23.87 -0.83
CA MET A 279 -9.25 -24.59 -0.40
C MET A 279 -9.58 -25.83 -1.26
N THR A 280 -9.08 -25.89 -2.50
CA THR A 280 -9.28 -27.04 -3.39
C THR A 280 -8.13 -28.04 -3.35
N ALA A 281 -6.99 -27.66 -2.76
CA ALA A 281 -5.89 -28.60 -2.54
C ALA A 281 -6.23 -29.57 -1.41
N GLU A 282 -5.75 -30.83 -1.53
CA GLU A 282 -6.03 -31.86 -0.56
C GLU A 282 -4.78 -32.23 0.23
N ALA A 283 -4.97 -32.65 1.47
CA ALA A 283 -3.95 -33.32 2.28
C ALA A 283 -3.50 -34.66 1.65
N GLY A 284 -2.43 -35.22 2.14
CA GLY A 284 -1.91 -36.52 1.66
C GLY A 284 -2.88 -37.67 1.79
N ASP A 285 -3.82 -37.59 2.73
CA ASP A 285 -4.89 -38.54 3.00
C ASP A 285 -6.29 -38.13 2.54
N SER A 286 -6.35 -37.15 1.60
CA SER A 286 -7.60 -36.66 0.97
C SER A 286 -8.55 -35.96 1.95
N GLY A 287 -8.08 -34.89 2.59
CA GLY A 287 -8.87 -34.04 3.48
C GLY A 287 -8.53 -32.58 3.35
N VAL A 288 -9.17 -31.74 4.16
CA VAL A 288 -8.77 -30.35 4.35
C VAL A 288 -7.39 -30.34 5.02
N TRP A 289 -6.46 -29.55 4.47
CA TRP A 289 -5.07 -29.56 4.91
C TRP A 289 -4.66 -28.37 5.77
N CYS A 290 -5.54 -27.36 5.93
CA CYS A 290 -5.27 -26.20 6.78
C CYS A 290 -6.51 -25.77 7.55
N ASP A 291 -6.31 -25.13 8.69
CA ASP A 291 -7.35 -24.70 9.63
C ASP A 291 -7.62 -23.22 9.58
N LEU A 292 -6.58 -22.45 9.28
CA LEU A 292 -6.60 -20.99 9.23
C LEU A 292 -5.80 -20.50 8.03
N ILE A 293 -6.37 -19.58 7.26
CA ILE A 293 -5.68 -18.87 6.16
C ILE A 293 -5.55 -17.41 6.54
N LEU A 294 -4.33 -16.87 6.39
CA LEU A 294 -3.99 -15.46 6.63
C LEU A 294 -3.56 -14.82 5.32
N SER A 295 -4.16 -13.69 4.97
CA SER A 295 -3.85 -12.93 3.74
C SER A 295 -3.87 -11.43 3.99
N GLY A 296 -3.26 -10.66 3.07
CA GLY A 296 -3.26 -9.21 3.00
C GLY A 296 -3.67 -8.69 1.63
N HIS A 297 -2.83 -7.86 1.00
CA HIS A 297 -2.86 -7.41 -0.39
C HIS A 297 -4.00 -6.44 -0.76
N THR A 298 -5.22 -6.67 -0.33
CA THR A 298 -6.39 -5.92 -0.81
C THR A 298 -6.51 -4.51 -0.25
N HIS A 299 -5.84 -4.23 0.87
CA HIS A 299 -6.05 -3.02 1.68
C HIS A 299 -7.53 -2.73 1.99
N GLY A 300 -8.41 -3.74 1.83
CA GLY A 300 -9.86 -3.57 1.89
C GLY A 300 -10.40 -2.63 0.81
N GLY A 301 -9.64 -2.39 -0.29
CA GLY A 301 -9.92 -1.39 -1.32
C GLY A 301 -9.41 0.01 -1.00
N GLN A 302 -8.74 0.21 0.13
CA GLN A 302 -8.05 1.41 0.66
C GLN A 302 -8.94 2.65 0.79
N MET A 303 -9.54 3.13 -0.29
CA MET A 303 -10.53 4.21 -0.26
C MET A 303 -11.83 3.74 -0.89
N ILE A 304 -12.90 3.69 -0.11
CA ILE A 304 -14.22 3.25 -0.54
C ILE A 304 -15.16 4.46 -0.57
N LEU A 305 -15.74 4.73 -1.75
CA LEU A 305 -16.77 5.75 -1.92
C LEU A 305 -18.01 5.12 -2.56
N GLY A 306 -19.01 4.81 -1.75
CA GLY A 306 -20.19 4.09 -2.18
C GLY A 306 -19.87 2.65 -2.62
N LYS A 307 -20.00 2.36 -3.92
CA LYS A 307 -19.68 1.04 -4.52
C LYS A 307 -18.28 0.97 -5.14
N HIS A 308 -17.54 2.08 -5.11
CA HIS A 308 -16.25 2.19 -5.79
C HIS A 308 -15.13 2.15 -4.76
N SER A 309 -14.12 1.34 -5.01
CA SER A 309 -12.85 1.36 -4.30
C SER A 309 -11.76 2.00 -5.15
N MET A 310 -10.73 2.56 -4.51
CA MET A 310 -9.58 3.11 -5.20
C MET A 310 -8.76 2.00 -5.85
N LEU A 311 -8.58 0.88 -5.14
CA LEU A 311 -7.89 -0.29 -5.67
C LEU A 311 -8.88 -1.16 -6.44
N THR A 312 -8.46 -1.60 -7.61
CA THR A 312 -9.25 -2.52 -8.44
C THR A 312 -8.92 -3.95 -8.02
N LEU A 313 -9.86 -4.60 -7.38
CA LEU A 313 -9.74 -5.99 -6.99
C LEU A 313 -10.14 -6.91 -8.15
N SER A 314 -9.42 -8.02 -8.32
CA SER A 314 -9.80 -9.10 -9.24
C SER A 314 -11.10 -9.77 -8.75
N PRO A 315 -11.80 -10.55 -9.60
CA PRO A 315 -12.97 -11.32 -9.16
C PRO A 315 -12.67 -12.26 -7.99
N GLN A 316 -11.47 -12.83 -7.93
CA GLN A 316 -11.03 -13.72 -6.86
C GLN A 316 -10.83 -12.95 -5.54
N GLU A 317 -10.16 -11.79 -5.59
CA GLU A 317 -9.97 -10.91 -4.44
C GLU A 317 -11.30 -10.31 -3.94
N THR A 318 -12.22 -10.03 -4.87
CA THR A 318 -13.56 -9.53 -4.52
C THR A 318 -14.38 -10.54 -3.70
N ARG A 319 -14.08 -11.85 -3.83
CA ARG A 319 -14.72 -12.88 -2.99
C ARG A 319 -14.30 -12.77 -1.52
N TYR A 320 -13.05 -12.36 -1.26
CA TYR A 320 -12.48 -12.20 0.07
C TYR A 320 -11.82 -10.81 0.20
N PRO A 321 -12.61 -9.73 0.22
CA PRO A 321 -12.05 -8.38 0.12
C PRO A 321 -11.34 -7.93 1.39
N ALA A 322 -11.86 -8.31 2.56
CA ALA A 322 -11.28 -8.02 3.88
C ALA A 322 -12.08 -8.70 5.00
N GLY A 323 -11.44 -8.85 6.16
CA GLY A 323 -12.05 -9.34 7.39
C GLY A 323 -12.07 -10.87 7.51
N TRP A 324 -12.89 -11.34 8.45
CA TRP A 324 -13.00 -12.74 8.78
C TRP A 324 -14.12 -13.42 7.98
N SER A 325 -13.85 -14.63 7.52
CA SER A 325 -14.84 -15.55 6.96
C SER A 325 -14.53 -16.99 7.38
N LYS A 326 -15.46 -17.90 7.16
CA LYS A 326 -15.27 -19.33 7.41
C LYS A 326 -15.89 -20.11 6.27
N GLU A 327 -15.13 -21.02 5.68
CA GLU A 327 -15.56 -21.84 4.56
C GLU A 327 -15.05 -23.27 4.73
N SER A 328 -15.93 -24.26 4.60
CA SER A 328 -15.61 -25.71 4.75
C SER A 328 -14.85 -26.06 6.04
N GLY A 329 -15.11 -25.32 7.12
CA GLY A 329 -14.44 -25.52 8.40
C GLY A 329 -13.18 -24.65 8.60
N VAL A 330 -12.56 -24.14 7.53
CA VAL A 330 -11.36 -23.33 7.54
C VAL A 330 -11.69 -21.88 7.87
N PHE A 331 -10.98 -21.27 8.80
CA PHE A 331 -11.05 -19.83 9.05
C PHE A 331 -10.18 -19.07 8.06
N ILE A 332 -10.70 -17.94 7.57
CA ILE A 332 -10.02 -17.09 6.60
C ILE A 332 -9.99 -15.67 7.13
N LEU A 333 -8.81 -15.09 7.20
CA LEU A 333 -8.61 -13.68 7.51
C LEU A 333 -7.93 -12.98 6.32
N VAL A 334 -8.55 -11.91 5.84
CA VAL A 334 -7.91 -10.98 4.92
C VAL A 334 -7.73 -9.65 5.63
N SER A 335 -6.48 -9.27 5.88
CA SER A 335 -6.11 -8.01 6.54
C SER A 335 -6.27 -6.84 5.59
N GLN A 336 -6.65 -5.68 6.14
CA GLN A 336 -6.59 -4.41 5.39
C GLN A 336 -5.19 -3.77 5.42
N GLY A 337 -4.22 -4.42 6.04
CA GLY A 337 -2.83 -3.99 6.08
C GLY A 337 -2.58 -2.73 6.92
N VAL A 338 -1.31 -2.41 7.09
CA VAL A 338 -0.84 -1.27 7.88
C VAL A 338 -0.64 -0.03 7.03
N GLY A 339 0.09 -0.15 5.92
CA GLY A 339 0.45 0.92 5.00
C GLY A 339 -0.64 1.27 3.99
N CYS A 340 -0.26 2.04 3.00
CA CYS A 340 -1.13 2.43 1.90
C CYS A 340 -0.39 2.25 0.59
N GLU A 341 -1.05 1.72 -0.42
CA GLU A 341 -0.52 1.64 -1.77
C GLU A 341 -0.63 3.02 -2.44
N ILE A 342 0.42 3.45 -3.17
CA ILE A 342 0.53 4.68 -3.96
C ILE A 342 0.44 5.98 -3.14
N VAL A 343 -0.62 6.18 -2.34
CA VAL A 343 -0.87 7.41 -1.58
C VAL A 343 -1.34 7.09 -0.17
N ASP A 344 -0.85 7.83 0.82
CA ASP A 344 -1.17 7.66 2.24
C ASP A 344 -2.58 8.20 2.59
N LEU A 345 -3.60 7.63 1.97
CA LEU A 345 -4.99 8.02 2.17
C LEU A 345 -5.85 6.77 2.40
N ARG A 346 -6.70 6.80 3.43
CA ARG A 346 -7.73 5.78 3.68
C ARG A 346 -9.09 6.43 3.85
N LEU A 347 -10.14 5.75 3.36
CA LEU A 347 -11.53 6.14 3.56
C LEU A 347 -12.41 4.89 3.53
N GLY A 348 -13.14 4.66 4.62
CA GLY A 348 -13.99 3.46 4.75
C GLY A 348 -13.20 2.16 5.00
N THR A 349 -11.88 2.26 5.18
CA THR A 349 -10.97 1.18 5.58
C THR A 349 -10.08 1.67 6.71
N GLU A 350 -9.48 0.74 7.45
CA GLU A 350 -8.63 1.05 8.61
C GLU A 350 -7.24 0.42 8.43
N ALA A 351 -6.19 1.11 8.90
CA ALA A 351 -4.90 0.45 9.08
C ALA A 351 -5.01 -0.52 10.25
N GLN A 352 -4.64 -1.79 10.06
CA GLN A 352 -4.87 -2.80 11.09
C GLN A 352 -3.78 -3.85 11.17
N VAL A 353 -3.65 -4.42 12.34
CA VAL A 353 -2.90 -5.64 12.64
C VAL A 353 -3.78 -6.57 13.45
N HIS A 354 -3.50 -7.87 13.42
CA HIS A 354 -4.35 -8.86 14.08
C HIS A 354 -3.58 -9.62 15.16
N LEU A 355 -4.09 -9.59 16.40
CA LEU A 355 -3.64 -10.46 17.48
C LEU A 355 -4.65 -11.59 17.64
N ILE A 356 -4.26 -12.77 17.18
CA ILE A 356 -5.12 -13.95 17.10
C ILE A 356 -4.78 -14.89 18.25
N THR A 357 -5.76 -15.21 19.07
CA THR A 357 -5.61 -16.23 20.10
C THR A 357 -6.16 -17.55 19.58
N LEU A 358 -5.32 -18.55 19.50
CA LEU A 358 -5.74 -19.90 19.10
C LEU A 358 -6.29 -20.66 20.32
N ARG A 359 -7.41 -21.32 20.13
CA ARG A 359 -8.04 -22.15 21.14
C ARG A 359 -8.36 -23.53 20.58
N ARG A 360 -8.13 -24.55 21.39
CA ARG A 360 -8.51 -25.91 21.03
C ARG A 360 -10.02 -26.11 21.16
N GLY A 361 -10.65 -26.72 20.17
CA GLY A 361 -12.06 -27.06 20.19
C GLY A 361 -12.88 -26.52 19.02
N LEU A 362 -14.18 -26.64 19.14
CA LEU A 362 -15.14 -26.08 18.18
C LEU A 362 -15.65 -24.74 18.71
N ALA A 363 -15.86 -23.77 17.83
CA ALA A 363 -16.63 -22.58 18.19
C ALA A 363 -18.07 -23.01 18.52
N LEU A 364 -18.55 -22.66 19.73
CA LEU A 364 -19.92 -22.91 20.15
C LEU A 364 -20.91 -22.09 19.37
#